data_e51887275ff94cb79fc0c469455066ff
#
_entry.id   e51887275ff94cb79fc0c469455066ff
#
_cell.length_a   1.000
_cell.length_b   1.000
_cell.length_c   1.000
_cell.angle_alpha   90.00
_cell.angle_beta   90.00
_cell.angle_gamma   90.00
#
_symmetry.space_group_name_H-M   'P 1'
#
loop_
_entity.id
_entity.type
_entity.pdbx_description
1 polymer ?
#
loop_
_entity_poly.entity_id
_entity_poly.type
_entity_poly.pdbx_seq_one_letter_code
_entity_poly.pdbx_strand_id
1 'polypeptide(L)'
;MKYSALAETIKGIHIIQEADSLPTIYCDMDGVLVDFAKGIDKMFTLKSKDPSMPGPMQTAGYSDAKDWLKAPMTAAKWQPIHDYPMFWPTLPWMKDGLKLWSYIRKFNPHILSAYTP
;
A
#
# COMPACT_ATOMS: atom_id res chain seq x y z
N MET A 1 -3.31 -25.44 16.90
CA MET A 1 -2.32 -25.65 16.23
C MET A 1 -1.48 -24.47 15.66
N LYS A 2 -0.60 -24.77 14.92
CA LYS A 2 0.54 -24.10 14.36
C LYS A 2 0.29 -22.80 13.59
N TYR A 3 -0.87 -22.69 12.93
CA TYR A 3 -1.18 -21.48 12.14
C TYR A 3 -1.54 -20.27 13.01
N SER A 4 -2.16 -20.50 14.17
CA SER A 4 -2.47 -19.41 15.10
C SER A 4 -1.19 -18.77 15.66
N ALA A 5 -0.21 -19.60 16.02
CA ALA A 5 1.08 -19.11 16.50
C ALA A 5 1.82 -18.33 15.42
N LEU A 6 1.70 -18.75 14.15
CA LEU A 6 2.28 -18.03 13.03
C LEU A 6 1.67 -16.65 12.86
N ALA A 7 0.35 -16.52 12.97
CA ALA A 7 -0.35 -15.25 12.86
C ALA A 7 0.07 -14.26 13.96
N GLU A 8 0.32 -14.76 15.17
CA GLU A 8 0.77 -13.93 16.28
C GLU A 8 2.15 -13.34 16.07
N THR A 9 3.01 -14.04 15.33
CA THR A 9 4.40 -13.60 15.11
C THR A 9 4.58 -12.74 13.88
N ILE A 10 3.62 -12.71 12.95
CA ILE A 10 3.71 -11.98 11.69
C ILE A 10 2.63 -10.90 11.65
N LYS A 11 3.07 -9.66 11.85
CA LYS A 11 2.16 -8.50 11.85
C LYS A 11 1.47 -8.34 10.50
N GLY A 12 0.17 -8.09 10.51
CA GLY A 12 -0.62 -7.84 9.31
C GLY A 12 -1.21 -9.09 8.67
N ILE A 13 -1.01 -10.26 9.27
CA ILE A 13 -1.61 -11.51 8.84
C ILE A 13 -2.76 -11.88 9.76
N HIS A 14 -3.89 -12.23 9.15
CA HIS A 14 -5.05 -12.77 9.84
C HIS A 14 -5.30 -14.17 9.29
N ILE A 15 -5.33 -15.18 10.17
CA ILE A 15 -5.55 -16.56 9.79
C ILE A 15 -6.93 -16.99 10.27
N ILE A 16 -7.77 -17.42 9.33
CA ILE A 16 -9.07 -18.01 9.62
C ILE A 16 -8.96 -19.50 9.36
N GLN A 17 -9.14 -20.30 10.39
CA GLN A 17 -9.06 -21.75 10.29
C GLN A 17 -10.46 -22.35 10.34
N GLU A 18 -10.83 -23.05 9.28
CA GLU A 18 -12.04 -23.84 9.23
C GLU A 18 -11.73 -25.29 9.55
N ALA A 19 -12.72 -26.03 10.10
CA ALA A 19 -12.55 -27.44 10.42
C ALA A 19 -12.18 -28.25 9.17
N ASP A 20 -11.17 -29.09 9.28
CA ASP A 20 -10.71 -30.00 8.22
C ASP A 20 -10.26 -29.35 6.92
N SER A 21 -9.98 -28.04 6.91
CA SER A 21 -9.47 -27.33 5.75
C SER A 21 -8.19 -26.56 6.06
N LEU A 22 -7.46 -26.14 5.01
CA LEU A 22 -6.32 -25.25 5.16
C LEU A 22 -6.82 -23.88 5.60
N PRO A 23 -6.04 -23.16 6.44
CA PRO A 23 -6.40 -21.82 6.87
C PRO A 23 -6.44 -20.85 5.69
N THR A 24 -7.37 -19.90 5.73
CA THR A 24 -7.42 -18.80 4.80
C THR A 24 -6.61 -17.65 5.36
N ILE A 25 -5.69 -17.13 4.57
CA ILE A 25 -4.83 -16.03 4.97
C ILE A 25 -5.28 -14.75 4.27
N TYR A 26 -5.49 -13.70 5.05
CA TYR A 26 -5.75 -12.35 4.57
C TYR A 26 -4.58 -11.46 4.98
N CYS A 27 -4.00 -10.76 4.02
CA CYS A 27 -2.85 -9.91 4.26
C CYS A 27 -3.12 -8.49 3.80
N ASP A 28 -2.93 -7.51 4.68
CA ASP A 28 -2.99 -6.10 4.32
C ASP A 28 -1.88 -5.77 3.32
N MET A 29 -2.19 -4.91 2.37
CA MET A 29 -1.22 -4.43 1.39
C MET A 29 -0.49 -3.18 1.89
N ASP A 30 -1.24 -2.12 2.17
CA ASP A 30 -0.65 -0.81 2.50
C ASP A 30 -0.06 -0.79 3.91
N GLY A 31 1.21 -0.42 4.02
CA GLY A 31 1.91 -0.36 5.29
C GLY A 31 2.39 -1.71 5.82
N VAL A 32 2.07 -2.81 5.12
CA VAL A 32 2.51 -4.16 5.46
C VAL A 32 3.40 -4.74 4.36
N LEU A 33 2.87 -4.88 3.16
CA LEU A 33 3.65 -5.37 2.01
C LEU A 33 4.35 -4.23 1.29
N VAL A 34 3.64 -3.13 1.03
CA VAL A 34 4.15 -1.99 0.26
C VAL A 34 4.09 -0.71 1.07
N ASP A 35 5.00 0.20 0.75
CA ASP A 35 5.15 1.48 1.44
C ASP A 35 4.41 2.57 0.68
N PHE A 36 3.15 2.75 1.01
CA PHE A 36 2.29 3.77 0.42
C PHE A 36 2.82 5.18 0.67
N ALA A 37 3.31 5.46 1.88
CA ALA A 37 3.85 6.77 2.22
C ALA A 37 5.04 7.16 1.36
N LYS A 38 5.94 6.20 1.08
CA LYS A 38 7.03 6.42 0.12
C LYS A 38 6.53 6.63 -1.29
N GLY A 39 5.46 5.93 -1.68
CA GLY A 39 4.83 6.13 -2.97
C GLY A 39 4.32 7.56 -3.12
N ILE A 40 3.67 8.09 -2.12
CA ILE A 40 3.21 9.49 -2.11
C ILE A 40 4.40 10.45 -2.17
N ASP A 41 5.43 10.20 -1.40
CA ASP A 41 6.64 11.02 -1.41
C ASP A 41 7.27 11.11 -2.81
N LYS A 42 7.34 9.98 -3.51
CA LYS A 42 7.81 9.94 -4.89
C LYS A 42 6.96 10.79 -5.84
N MET A 43 5.65 10.83 -5.62
CA MET A 43 4.74 11.65 -6.42
C MET A 43 5.05 13.16 -6.30
N PHE A 44 5.57 13.62 -5.17
CA PHE A 44 6.01 14.99 -5.01
C PHE A 44 7.30 15.31 -5.78
N THR A 45 8.11 14.29 -6.06
CA THR A 45 9.35 14.45 -6.82
C THR A 45 9.17 14.28 -8.32
N LEU A 46 8.02 13.75 -8.77
CA LEU A 46 7.70 13.64 -10.18
C LEU A 46 7.54 15.03 -10.80
N LYS A 47 8.26 15.26 -11.87
CA LYS A 47 8.13 16.50 -12.63
C LYS A 47 7.01 16.39 -13.64
N SER A 48 6.30 17.50 -13.87
CA SER A 48 5.37 17.58 -14.99
C SER A 48 6.13 17.54 -16.31
N LYS A 49 5.39 17.42 -17.43
CA LYS A 49 5.98 17.48 -18.78
C LYS A 49 6.67 18.82 -19.04
N ASP A 50 6.24 19.88 -18.34
CA ASP A 50 6.87 21.19 -18.37
C ASP A 50 7.75 21.35 -17.13
N PRO A 51 9.09 21.47 -17.29
CA PRO A 51 9.99 21.59 -16.15
C PRO A 51 9.76 22.80 -15.25
N SER A 52 9.06 23.83 -15.74
CA SER A 52 8.73 25.03 -14.97
C SER A 52 7.51 24.89 -14.09
N MET A 53 6.75 23.79 -14.26
CA MET A 53 5.53 23.56 -13.50
C MET A 53 5.79 22.68 -12.28
N PRO A 54 5.03 22.88 -11.20
CA PRO A 54 5.13 22.00 -10.04
C PRO A 54 4.71 20.57 -10.38
N GLY A 55 5.20 19.62 -9.58
CA GLY A 55 4.83 18.21 -9.73
C GLY A 55 3.34 17.96 -9.44
N PRO A 56 2.84 16.75 -9.80
CA PRO A 56 1.41 16.45 -9.75
C PRO A 56 0.77 16.67 -8.38
N MET A 57 1.44 16.28 -7.31
CA MET A 57 0.91 16.42 -5.95
C MET A 57 0.94 17.87 -5.46
N GLN A 58 1.95 18.64 -5.86
CA GLN A 58 2.03 20.05 -5.54
C GLN A 58 0.94 20.84 -6.26
N THR A 59 0.63 20.44 -7.49
CA THR A 59 -0.47 21.03 -8.28
C THR A 59 -1.82 20.84 -7.57
N ALA A 60 -1.97 19.75 -6.82
CA ALA A 60 -3.18 19.49 -6.04
C ALA A 60 -3.26 20.30 -4.74
N GLY A 61 -2.30 21.19 -4.47
CA GLY A 61 -2.34 22.12 -3.34
C GLY A 61 -1.67 21.64 -2.06
N TYR A 62 -0.94 20.54 -2.12
CA TYR A 62 -0.18 20.02 -0.97
C TYR A 62 1.30 20.34 -1.13
N SER A 63 1.98 20.65 -0.01
CA SER A 63 3.39 21.02 -0.05
C SER A 63 4.34 19.80 0.04
N ASP A 64 3.94 18.75 0.75
CA ASP A 64 4.74 17.54 0.91
C ASP A 64 3.86 16.31 1.20
N ALA A 65 4.48 15.13 1.24
CA ALA A 65 3.78 13.88 1.48
C ALA A 65 3.12 13.84 2.87
N LYS A 66 3.78 14.40 3.87
CA LYS A 66 3.25 14.43 5.24
C LYS A 66 1.97 15.25 5.30
N ASP A 67 1.95 16.38 4.64
CA ASP A 67 0.78 17.26 4.52
C ASP A 67 -0.36 16.52 3.81
N TRP A 68 -0.06 15.89 2.68
CA TRP A 68 -1.04 15.10 1.93
C TRP A 68 -1.64 13.97 2.77
N LEU A 69 -0.80 13.22 3.49
CA LEU A 69 -1.25 12.06 4.28
C LEU A 69 -2.18 12.47 5.42
N LYS A 70 -2.05 13.68 5.96
CA LYS A 70 -2.90 14.21 7.03
C LYS A 70 -4.19 14.83 6.55
N ALA A 71 -4.28 15.17 5.27
CA ALA A 71 -5.43 15.87 4.73
C ALA A 71 -6.67 14.96 4.68
N PRO A 72 -7.88 15.54 4.73
CA PRO A 72 -9.11 14.76 4.60
C PRO A 72 -9.16 13.96 3.30
N MET A 73 -9.78 12.80 3.35
CA MET A 73 -9.93 11.89 2.21
C MET A 73 -11.02 12.42 1.28
N THR A 74 -10.62 13.05 0.20
CA THR A 74 -11.54 13.58 -0.83
C THR A 74 -11.16 13.03 -2.19
N ALA A 75 -12.13 13.01 -3.12
CA ALA A 75 -11.86 12.55 -4.48
C ALA A 75 -10.78 13.40 -5.15
N ALA A 76 -10.78 14.71 -4.93
CA ALA A 76 -9.79 15.62 -5.51
C ALA A 76 -8.36 15.30 -5.04
N LYS A 77 -8.21 14.88 -3.79
CA LYS A 77 -6.93 14.47 -3.22
C LYS A 77 -6.32 13.29 -3.97
N TRP A 78 -7.16 12.36 -4.41
CA TRP A 78 -6.73 11.14 -5.10
C TRP A 78 -6.50 11.32 -6.59
N GLN A 79 -6.97 12.40 -7.18
CA GLN A 79 -6.94 12.59 -8.63
C GLN A 79 -5.53 12.43 -9.25
N PRO A 80 -4.46 13.03 -8.67
CA PRO A 80 -3.11 12.85 -9.21
C PRO A 80 -2.66 11.38 -9.24
N ILE A 81 -3.10 10.57 -8.26
CA ILE A 81 -2.79 9.15 -8.22
C ILE A 81 -3.55 8.41 -9.31
N HIS A 82 -4.83 8.71 -9.49
CA HIS A 82 -5.65 8.12 -10.55
C HIS A 82 -5.10 8.46 -11.94
N ASP A 83 -4.53 9.64 -12.11
CA ASP A 83 -3.95 10.10 -13.36
C ASP A 83 -2.56 9.50 -13.64
N TYR A 84 -2.00 8.77 -12.68
CA TYR A 84 -0.69 8.15 -12.80
C TYR A 84 -0.81 6.63 -12.65
N PRO A 85 -1.04 5.90 -13.77
CA PRO A 85 -1.31 4.45 -13.69
C PRO A 85 -0.16 3.62 -13.15
N MET A 86 1.07 4.15 -13.15
CA MET A 86 2.22 3.45 -12.60
C MET A 86 2.39 3.59 -11.09
N PHE A 87 1.50 4.33 -10.40
CA PHE A 87 1.61 4.54 -8.97
C PHE A 87 1.61 3.22 -8.19
N TRP A 88 0.55 2.44 -8.35
CA TRP A 88 0.38 1.19 -7.61
C TRP A 88 1.42 0.13 -7.96
N PRO A 89 1.69 -0.14 -9.27
CA PRO A 89 2.67 -1.16 -9.63
C PRO A 89 4.10 -0.85 -9.20
N THR A 90 4.42 0.42 -8.98
CA THR A 90 5.79 0.84 -8.63
C THR A 90 5.96 1.19 -7.15
N LEU A 91 4.98 0.89 -6.31
CA LEU A 91 5.11 1.09 -4.87
C LEU A 91 6.30 0.29 -4.33
N PRO A 92 7.18 0.92 -3.55
CA PRO A 92 8.28 0.18 -2.94
C PRO A 92 7.76 -0.79 -1.88
N TRP A 93 8.48 -1.89 -1.68
CA TRP A 93 8.19 -2.81 -0.60
C TRP A 93 8.44 -2.16 0.75
N MET A 94 7.62 -2.52 1.75
CA MET A 94 8.00 -2.29 3.14
C MET A 94 9.29 -3.05 3.44
N LYS A 95 10.02 -2.61 4.45
CA LYS A 95 11.31 -3.22 4.82
C LYS A 95 11.27 -4.74 4.87
N ASP A 96 10.20 -5.30 5.45
CA ASP A 96 10.02 -6.74 5.56
C ASP A 96 8.92 -7.26 4.63
N GLY A 97 8.37 -6.42 3.75
CA GLY A 97 7.21 -6.75 2.94
C GLY A 97 7.50 -7.87 1.93
N LEU A 98 8.61 -7.80 1.22
CA LEU A 98 8.99 -8.83 0.27
C LEU A 98 9.25 -10.17 0.95
N LYS A 99 9.89 -10.14 2.12
CA LYS A 99 10.15 -11.34 2.92
C LYS A 99 8.85 -11.97 3.39
N LEU A 100 7.92 -11.15 3.88
CA LEU A 100 6.59 -11.61 4.29
C LEU A 100 5.85 -12.22 3.11
N TRP A 101 5.79 -11.54 1.98
CA TRP A 101 5.14 -12.04 0.78
C TRP A 101 5.74 -13.37 0.31
N SER A 102 7.07 -13.47 0.29
CA SER A 102 7.76 -14.70 -0.11
C SER A 102 7.40 -15.88 0.79
N TYR A 103 7.10 -15.62 2.06
CA TYR A 103 6.68 -16.65 3.00
C TYR A 103 5.22 -17.06 2.81
N ILE A 104 4.29 -16.09 2.71
CA ILE A 104 2.86 -16.39 2.72
C ILE A 104 2.30 -16.77 1.34
N ARG A 105 2.97 -16.43 0.24
CA ARG A 105 2.44 -16.65 -1.11
C ARG A 105 2.08 -18.11 -1.40
N LYS A 106 2.77 -19.05 -0.78
CA LYS A 106 2.51 -20.49 -0.93
C LYS A 106 1.17 -20.92 -0.35
N PHE A 107 0.58 -20.11 0.51
CA PHE A 107 -0.73 -20.37 1.09
C PHE A 107 -1.87 -19.73 0.30
N ASN A 108 -1.57 -19.17 -0.86
CA ASN A 108 -2.55 -18.51 -1.74
C ASN A 108 -3.36 -17.44 -0.99
N PRO A 109 -2.72 -16.43 -0.40
CA PRO A 109 -3.39 -15.45 0.46
C PRO A 109 -4.28 -14.50 -0.35
N HIS A 110 -5.29 -13.96 0.34
CA HIS A 110 -6.08 -12.84 -0.17
C HIS A 110 -5.43 -11.53 0.24
N ILE A 111 -5.24 -10.63 -0.71
CA ILE A 111 -4.71 -9.30 -0.41
C ILE A 111 -5.85 -8.36 -0.10
N LEU A 112 -5.77 -7.67 1.04
CA LEU A 112 -6.71 -6.65 1.45
C LEU A 112 -6.14 -5.28 1.11
N SER A 113 -6.93 -4.49 0.41
CA SER A 113 -6.56 -3.12 0.06
C SER A 113 -7.76 -2.22 0.24
N ALA A 114 -7.54 -1.01 0.75
CA ALA A 114 -8.60 -0.03 0.91
C ALA A 114 -9.07 0.44 -0.47
N TYR A 115 -10.39 0.61 -0.60
CA TYR A 115 -10.95 1.22 -1.80
C TYR A 115 -10.63 2.71 -1.82
N THR A 116 -10.17 3.20 -2.96
CA THR A 116 -9.93 4.63 -3.17
C THR A 116 -11.12 5.24 -3.90
N PRO A 117 -11.64 6.36 -3.41
CA PRO A 117 -12.76 7.01 -4.06
C PRO A 117 -12.41 7.57 -5.44
#